data_964c96fefab089d659e1c68bf41ecf85
#
_entry.id   964c96fefab089d659e1c68bf41ecf85
#
_cell.length_a   1.000
_cell.length_b   1.000
_cell.length_c   1.000
_cell.angle_alpha   90.00
_cell.angle_beta   90.00
_cell.angle_gamma   90.00
#
_symmetry.space_group_name_H-M   'P 1'
#
loop_
_entity.id
_entity.type
_entity.pdbx_description
1 polymer ?
#
loop_
_entity_poly.entity_id
_entity_poly.type
_entity_poly.pdbx_seq_one_letter_code
_entity_poly.pdbx_strand_id
1 'polypeptide(L)'
;MTLNYKRYAAVILALAGLLTMPLSAVAEQKENAGSPAHVAIVNGETISNQDYQAELVLYKQRLQAQGMQIPEDLQDQVRTEVLNQMIGRELIFQQTQKSGIEVDSAQVDSELTAIKERFGDPEAFQAALKKMNMTEGKLKDQIVERTAIRSFIEKEIVSKIQVSDEEANTFYKDNPNYFKRPEEVHAQHILIKSNKEDDEKKKEASREELMKIKKRIEAGEDFGELAKAHSQCPSAQNGGDLGSFGRGKMVPAFEEVAFGLKANEVSDIVETQFGYHLIKVLEHRQASTVDLEEARPRIVANLRNQKIQSEVNTYVEKLRGEAKIETFLK
;
A
#
# COMPACT_ATOMS: atom_id res chain seq x y z
N MET A 1 12.06 18.70 -8.32
CA MET A 1 11.89 17.33 -7.79
C MET A 1 11.42 16.47 -8.96
N THR A 2 12.36 15.88 -9.71
CA THR A 2 12.08 15.10 -10.92
C THR A 2 11.43 13.80 -10.52
N LEU A 3 10.13 13.64 -10.80
CA LEU A 3 9.42 12.39 -10.63
C LEU A 3 10.10 11.32 -11.50
N ASN A 4 10.63 10.31 -10.87
CA ASN A 4 11.42 9.26 -11.51
C ASN A 4 10.48 8.37 -12.33
N TYR A 5 10.36 8.64 -13.63
CA TYR A 5 9.48 8.00 -14.63
C TYR A 5 9.58 6.46 -14.69
N LYS A 6 10.67 5.89 -14.18
CA LYS A 6 10.90 4.43 -14.14
C LYS A 6 10.03 3.66 -13.12
N ARG A 7 9.21 4.34 -12.30
CA ARG A 7 8.36 3.68 -11.27
C ARG A 7 6.93 3.34 -11.72
N TYR A 8 6.50 3.79 -12.90
CA TYR A 8 5.09 3.65 -13.34
C TYR A 8 4.81 2.49 -14.29
N ALA A 9 5.84 1.76 -14.74
CA ALA A 9 5.67 0.59 -15.62
C ALA A 9 5.11 -0.67 -14.90
N ALA A 10 4.70 -0.56 -13.63
CA ALA A 10 4.40 -1.69 -12.76
C ALA A 10 2.94 -2.21 -12.82
N VAL A 11 2.20 -2.05 -13.92
CA VAL A 11 0.73 -2.19 -13.87
C VAL A 11 0.14 -3.39 -14.61
N ILE A 12 0.90 -4.15 -15.39
CA ILE A 12 0.32 -5.31 -16.08
C ILE A 12 -0.06 -6.45 -15.11
N LEU A 13 0.53 -6.54 -13.92
CA LEU A 13 0.18 -7.53 -12.88
C LEU A 13 -0.97 -7.13 -11.95
N ALA A 14 -1.50 -5.90 -12.05
CA ALA A 14 -2.65 -5.45 -11.25
C ALA A 14 -4.02 -5.96 -11.78
N LEU A 15 -4.04 -7.06 -12.51
CA LEU A 15 -5.26 -7.73 -12.98
C LEU A 15 -6.11 -8.34 -11.85
N ALA A 16 -5.63 -8.33 -10.61
CA ALA A 16 -6.34 -8.90 -9.46
C ALA A 16 -7.22 -7.91 -8.68
N GLY A 17 -7.24 -6.62 -9.05
CA GLY A 17 -7.82 -5.55 -8.22
C GLY A 17 -9.18 -4.98 -8.67
N LEU A 18 -9.87 -5.57 -9.63
CA LEU A 18 -11.03 -4.93 -10.26
C LEU A 18 -12.33 -4.90 -9.43
N LEU A 19 -12.37 -5.43 -8.19
CA LEU A 19 -13.65 -5.58 -7.45
C LEU A 19 -13.61 -5.27 -5.95
N THR A 20 -12.67 -4.48 -5.45
CA THR A 20 -12.65 -4.10 -4.03
C THR A 20 -13.04 -2.65 -3.74
N MET A 21 -13.60 -1.91 -4.70
CA MET A 21 -13.97 -0.51 -4.48
C MET A 21 -15.48 -0.31 -4.27
N PRO A 22 -15.88 0.62 -3.37
CA PRO A 22 -17.28 0.99 -3.18
C PRO A 22 -17.86 1.61 -4.46
N LEU A 23 -19.03 1.14 -4.83
CA LEU A 23 -19.77 1.44 -6.07
C LEU A 23 -20.27 2.88 -6.21
N SER A 24 -19.80 3.83 -5.41
CA SER A 24 -20.43 5.15 -5.26
C SER A 24 -19.95 6.25 -6.21
N ALA A 25 -19.04 6.01 -7.13
CA ALA A 25 -18.36 7.10 -7.83
C ALA A 25 -18.28 7.00 -9.36
N VAL A 26 -19.19 6.29 -10.02
CA VAL A 26 -19.30 6.42 -11.50
C VAL A 26 -20.37 7.45 -11.82
N ALA A 27 -19.95 8.70 -12.03
CA ALA A 27 -20.80 9.75 -12.55
C ALA A 27 -21.23 9.43 -13.99
N GLU A 28 -22.51 9.67 -14.33
CA GLU A 28 -23.01 9.65 -15.71
C GLU A 28 -22.12 10.54 -16.60
N GLN A 29 -21.30 9.92 -17.44
CA GLN A 29 -20.61 10.65 -18.50
C GLN A 29 -21.59 10.76 -19.68
N LYS A 30 -22.05 12.00 -19.95
CA LYS A 30 -22.70 12.33 -21.21
C LYS A 30 -21.72 12.04 -22.35
N GLU A 31 -22.16 11.22 -23.32
CA GLU A 31 -21.43 11.05 -24.59
C GLU A 31 -21.17 12.44 -25.19
N ASN A 32 -19.92 12.79 -25.32
CA ASN A 32 -19.51 13.99 -26.04
C ASN A 32 -19.67 13.69 -27.54
N ALA A 33 -20.69 14.29 -28.16
CA ALA A 33 -20.99 14.17 -29.60
C ALA A 33 -19.84 14.77 -30.44
N GLY A 34 -18.71 14.12 -30.53
CA GLY A 34 -17.49 14.58 -31.24
C GLY A 34 -16.24 13.74 -30.93
N SER A 35 -16.31 12.84 -29.96
CA SER A 35 -15.20 11.93 -29.66
C SER A 35 -15.18 10.77 -30.68
N PRO A 36 -14.01 10.32 -31.16
CA PRO A 36 -13.92 9.16 -32.05
C PRO A 36 -14.49 7.91 -31.38
N ALA A 37 -15.15 7.05 -32.16
CA ALA A 37 -15.73 5.80 -31.64
C ALA A 37 -14.68 4.87 -31.02
N HIS A 38 -13.43 4.99 -31.45
CA HIS A 38 -12.29 4.20 -31.00
C HIS A 38 -11.07 5.11 -30.74
N VAL A 39 -10.20 4.69 -29.81
CA VAL A 39 -8.97 5.42 -29.45
C VAL A 39 -7.71 4.80 -30.02
N ALA A 40 -7.78 3.52 -30.40
CA ALA A 40 -6.72 2.84 -31.15
C ALA A 40 -7.26 1.68 -31.98
N ILE A 41 -6.46 1.26 -32.98
CA ILE A 41 -6.63 0.01 -33.73
C ILE A 41 -5.31 -0.75 -33.61
N VAL A 42 -5.37 -2.03 -33.21
CA VAL A 42 -4.22 -2.90 -32.99
C VAL A 42 -4.37 -4.16 -33.85
N ASN A 43 -3.60 -4.28 -34.94
CA ASN A 43 -3.71 -5.37 -35.91
C ASN A 43 -5.11 -5.59 -36.50
N GLY A 44 -5.91 -4.51 -36.59
CA GLY A 44 -7.29 -4.54 -37.07
C GLY A 44 -8.35 -4.59 -35.97
N GLU A 45 -8.00 -4.94 -34.72
CA GLU A 45 -8.91 -4.93 -33.57
C GLU A 45 -9.01 -3.53 -32.96
N THR A 46 -10.22 -3.12 -32.61
CA THR A 46 -10.49 -1.76 -32.14
C THR A 46 -10.51 -1.68 -30.61
N ILE A 47 -9.79 -0.70 -30.05
CA ILE A 47 -9.96 -0.29 -28.66
C ILE A 47 -11.00 0.84 -28.63
N SER A 48 -12.18 0.56 -28.08
CA SER A 48 -13.28 1.52 -28.06
C SER A 48 -12.98 2.69 -27.13
N ASN A 49 -13.49 3.87 -27.48
CA ASN A 49 -13.40 5.04 -26.59
C ASN A 49 -14.16 4.79 -25.27
N GLN A 50 -15.27 4.05 -25.31
CA GLN A 50 -16.03 3.71 -24.12
C GLN A 50 -15.20 2.90 -23.12
N ASP A 51 -14.54 1.83 -23.58
CA ASP A 51 -13.70 0.99 -22.72
C ASP A 51 -12.48 1.76 -22.20
N TYR A 52 -11.90 2.63 -23.04
CA TYR A 52 -10.80 3.51 -22.65
C TYR A 52 -11.21 4.50 -21.54
N GLN A 53 -12.37 5.14 -21.64
CA GLN A 53 -12.84 6.07 -20.60
C GLN A 53 -13.13 5.34 -19.29
N ALA A 54 -13.71 4.14 -19.35
CA ALA A 54 -13.92 3.31 -18.17
C ALA A 54 -12.60 2.96 -17.48
N GLU A 55 -11.60 2.52 -18.25
CA GLU A 55 -10.27 2.19 -17.71
C GLU A 55 -9.55 3.42 -17.13
N LEU A 56 -9.67 4.58 -17.79
CA LEU A 56 -9.10 5.84 -17.31
C LEU A 56 -9.69 6.26 -15.94
N VAL A 57 -11.00 6.09 -15.76
CA VAL A 57 -11.66 6.36 -14.46
C VAL A 57 -11.13 5.43 -13.39
N LEU A 58 -11.06 4.12 -13.67
CA LEU A 58 -10.55 3.13 -12.72
C LEU A 58 -9.08 3.37 -12.37
N TYR A 59 -8.26 3.74 -13.36
CA TYR A 59 -6.85 4.08 -13.15
C TYR A 59 -6.70 5.29 -12.21
N LYS A 60 -7.46 6.37 -12.45
CA LYS A 60 -7.46 7.56 -11.60
C LYS A 60 -7.91 7.26 -10.17
N GLN A 61 -8.99 6.48 -10.00
CA GLN A 61 -9.47 6.06 -8.68
C GLN A 61 -8.41 5.24 -7.91
N ARG A 62 -7.69 4.36 -8.60
CA ARG A 62 -6.59 3.58 -7.99
C ARG A 62 -5.48 4.47 -7.48
N LEU A 63 -5.06 5.47 -8.26
CA LEU A 63 -4.05 6.45 -7.84
C LEU A 63 -4.53 7.24 -6.61
N GLN A 64 -5.79 7.70 -6.62
CA GLN A 64 -6.37 8.41 -5.48
C GLN A 64 -6.43 7.57 -4.21
N ALA A 65 -6.80 6.29 -4.33
CA ALA A 65 -6.81 5.35 -3.20
C ALA A 65 -5.41 5.11 -2.60
N GLN A 66 -4.36 5.31 -3.40
CA GLN A 66 -2.96 5.28 -2.95
C GLN A 66 -2.48 6.63 -2.39
N GLY A 67 -3.38 7.61 -2.22
CA GLY A 67 -3.05 8.96 -1.76
C GLY A 67 -2.36 9.84 -2.80
N MET A 68 -2.32 9.42 -4.07
CA MET A 68 -1.72 10.18 -5.16
C MET A 68 -2.75 11.07 -5.83
N GLN A 69 -2.50 12.39 -5.82
CA GLN A 69 -3.24 13.34 -6.63
C GLN A 69 -2.53 13.50 -7.97
N ILE A 70 -3.28 13.50 -9.07
CA ILE A 70 -2.74 13.69 -10.42
C ILE A 70 -2.74 15.19 -10.71
N PRO A 71 -1.58 15.84 -10.78
CA PRO A 71 -1.46 17.24 -11.20
C PRO A 71 -2.03 17.46 -12.60
N GLU A 72 -2.47 18.67 -12.90
CA GLU A 72 -3.11 19.01 -14.18
C GLU A 72 -2.17 18.80 -15.37
N ASP A 73 -0.91 19.13 -15.22
CA ASP A 73 0.15 18.93 -16.21
C ASP A 73 0.50 17.46 -16.50
N LEU A 74 0.09 16.52 -15.66
CA LEU A 74 0.29 15.08 -15.84
C LEU A 74 -0.94 14.34 -16.40
N GLN A 75 -2.07 15.03 -16.61
CA GLN A 75 -3.30 14.38 -17.10
C GLN A 75 -3.12 13.70 -18.45
N ASP A 76 -2.41 14.34 -19.39
CA ASP A 76 -2.17 13.77 -20.72
C ASP A 76 -1.20 12.61 -20.69
N GLN A 77 -0.23 12.63 -19.77
CA GLN A 77 0.64 11.46 -19.54
C GLN A 77 -0.16 10.27 -19.01
N VAL A 78 -1.07 10.50 -18.07
CA VAL A 78 -1.97 9.46 -17.54
C VAL A 78 -2.86 8.89 -18.63
N ARG A 79 -3.41 9.75 -19.51
CA ARG A 79 -4.22 9.32 -20.65
C ARG A 79 -3.43 8.41 -21.59
N THR A 80 -2.23 8.84 -21.94
CA THR A 80 -1.33 8.08 -22.82
C THR A 80 -0.92 6.76 -22.19
N GLU A 81 -0.63 6.74 -20.89
CA GLU A 81 -0.25 5.54 -20.16
C GLU A 81 -1.39 4.51 -20.15
N VAL A 82 -2.64 4.93 -19.87
CA VAL A 82 -3.81 4.05 -19.91
C VAL A 82 -4.00 3.45 -21.31
N LEU A 83 -3.89 4.27 -22.35
CA LEU A 83 -3.99 3.76 -23.73
C LEU A 83 -2.88 2.76 -24.03
N ASN A 84 -1.65 3.03 -23.63
CA ASN A 84 -0.52 2.14 -23.81
C ASN A 84 -0.71 0.79 -23.10
N GLN A 85 -1.29 0.82 -21.88
CA GLN A 85 -1.62 -0.40 -21.15
C GLN A 85 -2.70 -1.22 -21.87
N MET A 86 -3.73 -0.57 -22.39
CA MET A 86 -4.78 -1.23 -23.16
C MET A 86 -4.23 -1.84 -24.45
N ILE A 87 -3.38 -1.14 -25.19
CA ILE A 87 -2.69 -1.67 -26.40
C ILE A 87 -1.83 -2.87 -26.02
N GLY A 88 -1.04 -2.80 -24.95
CA GLY A 88 -0.21 -3.91 -24.48
C GLY A 88 -1.05 -5.13 -24.09
N ARG A 89 -2.18 -4.93 -23.41
CA ARG A 89 -3.12 -6.00 -23.08
C ARG A 89 -3.69 -6.67 -24.33
N GLU A 90 -4.13 -5.89 -25.30
CA GLU A 90 -4.66 -6.39 -26.57
C GLU A 90 -3.62 -7.21 -27.32
N LEU A 91 -2.38 -6.74 -27.41
CA LEU A 91 -1.29 -7.47 -28.07
C LEU A 91 -1.02 -8.83 -27.41
N ILE A 92 -0.99 -8.88 -26.07
CA ILE A 92 -0.83 -10.15 -25.35
C ILE A 92 -2.03 -11.06 -25.59
N PHE A 93 -3.26 -10.52 -25.60
CA PHE A 93 -4.46 -11.30 -25.85
C PHE A 93 -4.47 -11.92 -27.25
N GLN A 94 -4.13 -11.16 -28.29
CA GLN A 94 -3.96 -11.68 -29.64
C GLN A 94 -2.91 -12.80 -29.72
N GLN A 95 -1.82 -12.66 -28.95
CA GLN A 95 -0.80 -13.70 -28.87
C GLN A 95 -1.30 -14.95 -28.13
N THR A 96 -2.15 -14.77 -27.11
CA THR A 96 -2.80 -15.87 -26.41
C THR A 96 -3.66 -16.70 -27.35
N GLN A 97 -4.46 -16.04 -28.18
CA GLN A 97 -5.31 -16.70 -29.20
C GLN A 97 -4.48 -17.50 -30.20
N LYS A 98 -3.36 -16.92 -30.66
CA LYS A 98 -2.43 -17.61 -31.58
C LYS A 98 -1.75 -18.82 -30.93
N SER A 99 -1.55 -18.79 -29.63
CA SER A 99 -0.85 -19.85 -28.88
C SER A 99 -1.74 -21.05 -28.51
N GLY A 100 -3.04 -21.00 -28.85
CA GLY A 100 -3.98 -22.09 -28.57
C GLY A 100 -4.17 -22.36 -27.08
N ILE A 101 -4.04 -21.33 -26.21
CA ILE A 101 -4.30 -21.47 -24.79
C ILE A 101 -5.81 -21.55 -24.59
N GLU A 102 -6.26 -22.67 -24.07
CA GLU A 102 -7.64 -22.89 -23.69
C GLU A 102 -7.88 -22.35 -22.28
N VAL A 103 -9.00 -21.63 -22.12
CA VAL A 103 -9.47 -21.16 -20.81
C VAL A 103 -10.49 -22.16 -20.30
N ASP A 104 -10.28 -22.64 -19.09
CA ASP A 104 -11.24 -23.52 -18.43
C ASP A 104 -12.54 -22.74 -18.12
N SER A 105 -13.63 -23.15 -18.78
CA SER A 105 -14.96 -22.56 -18.60
C SER A 105 -15.44 -22.66 -17.15
N ALA A 106 -15.10 -23.75 -16.44
CA ALA A 106 -15.46 -23.91 -15.04
C ALA A 106 -14.79 -22.86 -14.14
N GLN A 107 -13.52 -22.49 -14.44
CA GLN A 107 -12.83 -21.41 -13.74
C GLN A 107 -13.50 -20.06 -13.99
N VAL A 108 -13.90 -19.77 -15.23
CA VAL A 108 -14.60 -18.53 -15.61
C VAL A 108 -15.94 -18.43 -14.90
N ASP A 109 -16.72 -19.50 -14.89
CA ASP A 109 -18.04 -19.54 -14.24
C ASP A 109 -17.92 -19.43 -12.71
N SER A 110 -16.89 -20.03 -12.12
CA SER A 110 -16.58 -19.87 -10.69
C SER A 110 -16.22 -18.43 -10.35
N GLU A 111 -15.40 -17.76 -11.16
CA GLU A 111 -15.02 -16.38 -10.94
C GLU A 111 -16.23 -15.44 -11.09
N LEU A 112 -17.07 -15.65 -12.11
CA LEU A 112 -18.31 -14.90 -12.30
C LEU A 112 -19.26 -15.08 -11.10
N THR A 113 -19.38 -16.30 -10.59
CA THR A 113 -20.19 -16.60 -9.41
C THR A 113 -19.65 -15.89 -8.18
N ALA A 114 -18.35 -15.95 -7.93
CA ALA A 114 -17.72 -15.24 -6.82
C ALA A 114 -17.89 -13.71 -6.90
N ILE A 115 -17.94 -13.16 -8.12
CA ILE A 115 -18.25 -11.74 -8.33
C ILE A 115 -19.70 -11.46 -7.91
N LYS A 116 -20.67 -12.28 -8.38
CA LYS A 116 -22.08 -12.12 -8.04
C LYS A 116 -22.34 -12.21 -6.52
N GLU A 117 -21.71 -13.16 -5.85
CA GLU A 117 -21.84 -13.35 -4.41
C GLU A 117 -21.38 -12.14 -3.58
N ARG A 118 -20.40 -11.37 -4.06
CA ARG A 118 -19.94 -10.13 -3.37
C ARG A 118 -21.03 -9.04 -3.31
N PHE A 119 -21.98 -9.06 -4.22
CA PHE A 119 -23.09 -8.12 -4.19
C PHE A 119 -24.23 -8.56 -3.26
N GLY A 120 -24.24 -9.83 -2.85
CA GLY A 120 -25.23 -10.40 -1.93
C GLY A 120 -26.66 -10.49 -2.49
N ASP A 121 -26.99 -9.68 -3.49
CA ASP A 121 -28.30 -9.58 -4.12
C ASP A 121 -28.14 -9.49 -5.66
N PRO A 122 -28.85 -10.36 -6.42
CA PRO A 122 -28.84 -10.33 -7.88
C PRO A 122 -29.27 -8.99 -8.49
N GLU A 123 -30.23 -8.29 -7.88
CA GLU A 123 -30.69 -6.99 -8.38
C GLU A 123 -29.60 -5.92 -8.21
N ALA A 124 -28.87 -5.93 -7.09
CA ALA A 124 -27.73 -5.05 -6.84
C ALA A 124 -26.62 -5.31 -7.88
N PHE A 125 -26.34 -6.57 -8.22
CA PHE A 125 -25.39 -6.91 -9.27
C PHE A 125 -25.80 -6.37 -10.63
N GLN A 126 -27.06 -6.56 -11.06
CA GLN A 126 -27.57 -6.05 -12.32
C GLN A 126 -27.59 -4.51 -12.37
N ALA A 127 -27.95 -3.88 -11.27
CA ALA A 127 -27.88 -2.41 -11.16
C ALA A 127 -26.45 -1.89 -11.29
N ALA A 128 -25.47 -2.61 -10.73
CA ALA A 128 -24.06 -2.30 -10.87
C ALA A 128 -23.57 -2.42 -12.31
N LEU A 129 -23.90 -3.51 -13.00
CA LEU A 129 -23.60 -3.70 -14.42
C LEU A 129 -24.20 -2.58 -15.28
N LYS A 130 -25.48 -2.27 -15.06
CA LYS A 130 -26.17 -1.19 -15.78
C LYS A 130 -25.50 0.17 -15.56
N LYS A 131 -25.09 0.48 -14.33
CA LYS A 131 -24.35 1.71 -14.00
C LYS A 131 -23.00 1.80 -14.73
N MET A 132 -22.34 0.65 -14.96
CA MET A 132 -21.09 0.57 -15.72
C MET A 132 -21.32 0.45 -17.23
N ASN A 133 -22.55 0.52 -17.70
CA ASN A 133 -22.94 0.27 -19.10
C ASN A 133 -22.40 -1.07 -19.63
N MET A 134 -22.48 -2.11 -18.82
CA MET A 134 -21.94 -3.45 -19.04
C MET A 134 -23.04 -4.50 -18.99
N THR A 135 -22.91 -5.58 -19.76
CA THR A 135 -23.75 -6.78 -19.66
C THR A 135 -23.00 -7.89 -18.93
N GLU A 136 -23.71 -8.85 -18.39
CA GLU A 136 -23.10 -10.05 -17.80
C GLU A 136 -22.26 -10.83 -18.82
N GLY A 137 -22.71 -10.89 -20.09
CA GLY A 137 -21.94 -11.48 -21.17
C GLY A 137 -20.60 -10.77 -21.37
N LYS A 138 -20.60 -9.43 -21.48
CA LYS A 138 -19.36 -8.64 -21.59
C LYS A 138 -18.43 -8.83 -20.39
N LEU A 139 -18.99 -8.94 -19.18
CA LEU A 139 -18.19 -9.26 -17.99
C LEU A 139 -17.55 -10.64 -18.09
N LYS A 140 -18.32 -11.64 -18.56
CA LYS A 140 -17.79 -13.00 -18.77
C LYS A 140 -16.67 -13.00 -19.81
N ASP A 141 -16.83 -12.28 -20.92
CA ASP A 141 -15.78 -12.13 -21.95
C ASP A 141 -14.50 -11.50 -21.39
N GLN A 142 -14.62 -10.49 -20.54
CA GLN A 142 -13.48 -9.89 -19.83
C GLN A 142 -12.80 -10.86 -18.86
N ILE A 143 -13.55 -11.74 -18.20
CA ILE A 143 -12.99 -12.79 -17.34
C ILE A 143 -12.20 -13.80 -18.20
N VAL A 144 -12.75 -14.22 -19.34
CA VAL A 144 -12.07 -15.12 -20.29
C VAL A 144 -10.76 -14.50 -20.77
N GLU A 145 -10.81 -13.27 -21.28
CA GLU A 145 -9.63 -12.53 -21.75
C GLU A 145 -8.54 -12.46 -20.67
N ARG A 146 -8.91 -12.04 -19.48
CA ARG A 146 -7.97 -11.89 -18.35
C ARG A 146 -7.37 -13.24 -17.94
N THR A 147 -8.19 -14.29 -17.89
CA THR A 147 -7.73 -15.65 -17.54
C THR A 147 -6.79 -16.19 -18.61
N ALA A 148 -7.10 -15.98 -19.87
CA ALA A 148 -6.24 -16.37 -21.00
C ALA A 148 -4.88 -15.66 -20.94
N ILE A 149 -4.88 -14.35 -20.75
CA ILE A 149 -3.64 -13.55 -20.62
C ILE A 149 -2.82 -14.04 -19.42
N ARG A 150 -3.45 -14.28 -18.27
CA ARG A 150 -2.77 -14.79 -17.08
C ARG A 150 -2.11 -16.14 -17.33
N SER A 151 -2.84 -17.08 -17.93
CA SER A 151 -2.34 -18.41 -18.26
C SER A 151 -1.18 -18.35 -19.26
N PHE A 152 -1.26 -17.44 -20.23
CA PHE A 152 -0.18 -17.20 -21.19
C PHE A 152 1.09 -16.67 -20.50
N ILE A 153 0.95 -15.62 -19.70
CA ILE A 153 2.07 -15.03 -18.96
C ILE A 153 2.69 -16.05 -18.00
N GLU A 154 1.88 -16.82 -17.29
CA GLU A 154 2.37 -17.88 -16.40
C GLU A 154 3.19 -18.91 -17.16
N LYS A 155 2.67 -19.41 -18.29
CA LYS A 155 3.35 -20.42 -19.10
C LYS A 155 4.59 -19.90 -19.79
N GLU A 156 4.52 -18.73 -20.44
CA GLU A 156 5.58 -18.25 -21.31
C GLU A 156 6.65 -17.42 -20.63
N ILE A 157 6.32 -16.81 -19.48
CA ILE A 157 7.21 -15.91 -18.77
C ILE A 157 7.50 -16.41 -17.36
N VAL A 158 6.48 -16.49 -16.49
CA VAL A 158 6.65 -16.69 -15.06
C VAL A 158 7.31 -18.04 -14.71
N SER A 159 6.93 -19.10 -15.45
CA SER A 159 7.51 -20.45 -15.29
C SER A 159 9.01 -20.50 -15.58
N LYS A 160 9.53 -19.56 -16.38
CA LYS A 160 10.94 -19.48 -16.77
C LYS A 160 11.76 -18.57 -15.86
N ILE A 161 11.11 -17.79 -15.00
CA ILE A 161 11.78 -16.85 -14.10
C ILE A 161 12.30 -17.56 -12.85
N GLN A 162 13.60 -17.50 -12.68
CA GLN A 162 14.29 -17.96 -11.50
C GLN A 162 15.10 -16.84 -10.88
N VAL A 163 15.23 -16.87 -9.57
CA VAL A 163 16.11 -15.98 -8.80
C VAL A 163 17.16 -16.87 -8.14
N SER A 164 18.42 -16.63 -8.46
CA SER A 164 19.51 -17.39 -7.88
C SER A 164 19.83 -16.91 -6.46
N ASP A 165 20.52 -17.77 -5.68
CA ASP A 165 21.03 -17.39 -4.37
C ASP A 165 22.03 -16.24 -4.45
N GLU A 166 22.82 -16.17 -5.52
CA GLU A 166 23.77 -15.08 -5.74
C GLU A 166 23.07 -13.73 -5.91
N GLU A 167 21.96 -13.69 -6.66
CA GLU A 167 21.17 -12.47 -6.82
C GLU A 167 20.56 -12.02 -5.49
N ALA A 168 20.04 -12.95 -4.70
CA ALA A 168 19.50 -12.65 -3.37
C ALA A 168 20.60 -12.13 -2.41
N ASN A 169 21.78 -12.75 -2.44
CA ASN A 169 22.94 -12.33 -1.66
C ASN A 169 23.43 -10.92 -2.07
N THR A 170 23.48 -10.66 -3.39
CA THR A 170 23.88 -9.36 -3.93
C THR A 170 22.89 -8.28 -3.52
N PHE A 171 21.58 -8.54 -3.68
CA PHE A 171 20.56 -7.60 -3.25
C PHE A 171 20.66 -7.26 -1.76
N TYR A 172 20.89 -8.27 -0.91
CA TYR A 172 21.03 -8.05 0.53
C TYR A 172 22.24 -7.17 0.85
N LYS A 173 23.40 -7.42 0.23
CA LYS A 173 24.64 -6.64 0.42
C LYS A 173 24.51 -5.20 -0.07
N ASP A 174 23.87 -5.00 -1.24
CA ASP A 174 23.78 -3.71 -1.87
C ASP A 174 22.69 -2.81 -1.25
N ASN A 175 21.80 -3.41 -0.46
CA ASN A 175 20.65 -2.70 0.13
C ASN A 175 20.59 -2.85 1.66
N PRO A 176 21.66 -2.57 2.43
CA PRO A 176 21.72 -2.84 3.87
C PRO A 176 20.65 -2.09 4.67
N ASN A 177 20.22 -0.92 4.18
CA ASN A 177 19.21 -0.11 4.87
C ASN A 177 17.81 -0.73 4.87
N TYR A 178 17.48 -1.62 3.93
CA TYR A 178 16.19 -2.33 3.91
C TYR A 178 16.07 -3.39 5.01
N PHE A 179 17.19 -3.78 5.59
CA PHE A 179 17.27 -4.86 6.58
C PHE A 179 17.54 -4.36 7.98
N LYS A 180 17.70 -3.04 8.16
CA LYS A 180 17.84 -2.44 9.49
C LYS A 180 16.48 -2.36 10.17
N ARG A 181 16.46 -2.87 11.41
CA ARG A 181 15.39 -2.61 12.37
C ARG A 181 15.89 -1.52 13.31
N PRO A 182 15.28 -0.34 13.32
CA PRO A 182 15.69 0.71 14.23
C PRO A 182 15.45 0.27 15.68
N GLU A 183 16.14 0.94 16.59
CA GLU A 183 15.88 0.83 18.02
C GLU A 183 14.49 1.39 18.33
N GLU A 184 13.69 0.65 19.09
CA GLU A 184 12.34 1.03 19.49
C GLU A 184 12.11 0.75 20.98
N VAL A 185 11.36 1.64 21.62
CA VAL A 185 10.92 1.49 22.99
C VAL A 185 9.40 1.55 23.04
N HIS A 186 8.78 0.57 23.74
CA HIS A 186 7.38 0.64 24.13
C HIS A 186 7.32 1.11 25.58
N ALA A 187 6.65 2.24 25.84
CA ALA A 187 6.62 2.83 27.17
C ALA A 187 5.24 3.34 27.58
N GLN A 188 5.05 3.36 28.89
CA GLN A 188 3.98 4.10 29.58
C GLN A 188 4.57 5.33 30.23
N HIS A 189 3.76 6.38 30.43
CA HIS A 189 4.16 7.53 31.21
C HIS A 189 3.02 8.11 32.08
N ILE A 190 3.44 8.79 33.14
CA ILE A 190 2.59 9.64 33.98
C ILE A 190 3.10 11.06 33.85
N LEU A 191 2.25 11.99 33.44
CA LEU A 191 2.57 13.41 33.29
C LEU A 191 1.81 14.23 34.33
N ILE A 192 2.51 15.02 35.13
CA ILE A 192 1.97 16.15 35.85
C ILE A 192 2.40 17.42 35.12
N LYS A 193 1.44 18.15 34.58
CA LYS A 193 1.70 19.34 33.77
C LYS A 193 2.31 20.46 34.61
N SER A 194 3.33 21.10 34.07
CA SER A 194 3.94 22.30 34.61
C SER A 194 4.52 23.11 33.46
N ASN A 195 4.29 24.39 33.44
CA ASN A 195 4.77 25.30 32.43
C ASN A 195 6.05 26.02 32.90
N LYS A 196 6.87 26.45 31.93
CA LYS A 196 8.09 27.23 32.26
C LYS A 196 7.79 28.52 33.02
N GLU A 197 6.62 29.10 32.76
CA GLU A 197 6.14 30.34 33.40
C GLU A 197 5.52 30.14 34.79
N ASP A 198 5.33 28.88 35.22
CA ASP A 198 4.85 28.57 36.58
C ASP A 198 5.87 29.03 37.62
N ASP A 199 5.40 29.54 38.76
CA ASP A 199 6.27 29.90 39.86
C ASP A 199 6.92 28.65 40.50
N GLU A 200 8.02 28.84 41.20
CA GLU A 200 8.80 27.75 41.79
C GLU A 200 7.97 26.92 42.78
N LYS A 201 7.01 27.53 43.47
CA LYS A 201 6.14 26.82 44.43
C LYS A 201 5.22 25.83 43.70
N LYS A 202 4.69 26.21 42.53
CA LYS A 202 3.83 25.34 41.70
C LYS A 202 4.63 24.23 41.07
N LYS A 203 5.84 24.52 40.58
CA LYS A 203 6.77 23.51 40.04
C LYS A 203 7.12 22.46 41.10
N GLU A 204 7.48 22.90 42.29
CA GLU A 204 7.81 22.02 43.41
C GLU A 204 6.60 21.14 43.81
N ALA A 205 5.40 21.72 43.90
CA ALA A 205 4.18 20.95 44.18
C ALA A 205 3.93 19.85 43.14
N SER A 206 4.12 20.14 41.85
CA SER A 206 3.97 19.15 40.75
C SER A 206 5.01 18.02 40.87
N ARG A 207 6.24 18.37 41.24
CA ARG A 207 7.34 17.42 41.45
C ARG A 207 7.09 16.55 42.69
N GLU A 208 6.62 17.15 43.81
CA GLU A 208 6.25 16.40 45.01
C GLU A 208 5.10 15.42 44.76
N GLU A 209 4.08 15.83 43.99
CA GLU A 209 2.99 14.94 43.59
C GLU A 209 3.51 13.72 42.84
N LEU A 210 4.35 13.95 41.85
CA LEU A 210 4.93 12.86 41.06
C LEU A 210 5.86 11.97 41.91
N MET A 211 6.58 12.56 42.88
CA MET A 211 7.40 11.81 43.83
C MET A 211 6.55 10.88 44.72
N LYS A 212 5.36 11.32 45.14
CA LYS A 212 4.42 10.47 45.90
C LYS A 212 3.94 9.29 45.03
N ILE A 213 3.64 9.55 43.75
CA ILE A 213 3.24 8.50 42.81
C ILE A 213 4.40 7.52 42.62
N LYS A 214 5.63 7.99 42.42
CA LYS A 214 6.81 7.12 42.31
C LYS A 214 6.97 6.16 43.49
N LYS A 215 6.82 6.66 44.70
CA LYS A 215 6.88 5.82 45.93
C LYS A 215 5.78 4.74 45.95
N ARG A 216 4.60 5.01 45.43
CA ARG A 216 3.52 4.03 45.33
C ARG A 216 3.84 2.94 44.28
N ILE A 217 4.47 3.32 43.14
CA ILE A 217 4.96 2.38 42.16
C ILE A 217 6.05 1.49 42.77
N GLU A 218 7.00 2.07 43.50
CA GLU A 218 8.06 1.35 44.20
C GLU A 218 7.51 0.40 45.29
N ALA A 219 6.36 0.73 45.86
CA ALA A 219 5.62 -0.14 46.80
C ALA A 219 4.80 -1.23 46.10
N GLY A 220 4.81 -1.30 44.76
CA GLY A 220 4.18 -2.37 43.96
C GLY A 220 2.80 -2.05 43.41
N GLU A 221 2.32 -0.80 43.52
CA GLU A 221 1.07 -0.38 42.88
C GLU A 221 1.23 -0.37 41.36
N ASP A 222 0.15 -0.69 40.66
CA ASP A 222 0.15 -0.78 39.18
C ASP A 222 0.36 0.60 38.53
N PHE A 223 1.34 0.69 37.65
CA PHE A 223 1.69 1.93 36.97
C PHE A 223 0.55 2.46 36.10
N GLY A 224 -0.15 1.57 35.38
CA GLY A 224 -1.25 1.93 34.50
C GLY A 224 -2.44 2.48 35.25
N GLU A 225 -2.79 1.89 36.40
CA GLU A 225 -3.88 2.41 37.27
C GLU A 225 -3.51 3.75 37.87
N LEU A 226 -2.25 3.95 38.25
CA LEU A 226 -1.77 5.25 38.74
C LEU A 226 -1.76 6.30 37.61
N ALA A 227 -1.42 5.89 36.39
CA ALA A 227 -1.51 6.76 35.22
C ALA A 227 -2.95 7.18 34.92
N LYS A 228 -3.92 6.26 34.98
CA LYS A 228 -5.35 6.59 34.84
C LYS A 228 -5.85 7.56 35.88
N ALA A 229 -5.39 7.41 37.13
CA ALA A 229 -5.85 8.22 38.25
C ALA A 229 -5.22 9.61 38.30
N HIS A 230 -3.97 9.74 37.87
CA HIS A 230 -3.17 10.94 38.17
C HIS A 230 -2.57 11.62 36.91
N SER A 231 -2.37 10.89 35.80
CA SER A 231 -1.73 11.50 34.65
C SER A 231 -2.64 12.52 33.94
N GLN A 232 -2.06 13.66 33.60
CA GLN A 232 -2.74 14.76 32.90
C GLN A 232 -2.51 14.69 31.38
N CYS A 233 -1.96 13.56 30.85
CA CYS A 233 -1.82 13.30 29.44
C CYS A 233 -3.08 12.59 28.91
N PRO A 234 -3.49 12.81 27.64
CA PRO A 234 -4.58 12.03 27.02
C PRO A 234 -4.37 10.50 27.08
N SER A 235 -3.12 10.03 27.07
CA SER A 235 -2.79 8.60 27.22
C SER A 235 -3.18 8.01 28.59
N ALA A 236 -3.52 8.83 29.59
CA ALA A 236 -3.99 8.40 30.91
C ALA A 236 -5.12 7.38 30.82
N GLN A 237 -6.10 7.59 29.91
CA GLN A 237 -7.24 6.69 29.71
C GLN A 237 -6.81 5.24 29.38
N ASN A 238 -5.65 5.11 28.73
CA ASN A 238 -5.05 3.82 28.38
C ASN A 238 -3.87 3.45 29.30
N GLY A 239 -3.91 3.88 30.58
CA GLY A 239 -2.86 3.57 31.54
C GLY A 239 -1.51 4.24 31.23
N GLY A 240 -1.53 5.38 30.54
CA GLY A 240 -0.32 6.10 30.14
C GLY A 240 0.42 5.51 28.95
N ASP A 241 -0.15 4.51 28.27
CA ASP A 241 0.49 3.82 27.14
C ASP A 241 0.71 4.77 25.95
N LEU A 242 1.96 4.81 25.44
CA LEU A 242 2.38 5.60 24.29
C LEU A 242 2.62 4.73 23.05
N GLY A 243 2.48 3.41 23.18
CA GLY A 243 2.88 2.47 22.14
C GLY A 243 4.39 2.38 21.95
N SER A 244 4.80 1.73 20.85
CA SER A 244 6.21 1.65 20.46
C SER A 244 6.61 2.87 19.62
N PHE A 245 7.77 3.43 19.92
CA PHE A 245 8.32 4.58 19.19
C PHE A 245 9.84 4.44 19.03
N GLY A 246 10.34 4.92 17.88
CA GLY A 246 11.76 5.06 17.59
C GLY A 246 12.31 6.43 18.00
N ARG A 247 13.62 6.61 17.89
CA ARG A 247 14.30 7.88 18.16
C ARG A 247 13.77 9.01 17.26
N GLY A 248 13.77 10.21 17.76
CA GLY A 248 13.27 11.44 17.09
C GLY A 248 11.76 11.61 17.12
N LYS A 249 11.03 10.78 17.87
CA LYS A 249 9.57 10.87 18.02
C LYS A 249 9.11 11.58 19.29
N MET A 250 9.95 11.60 20.31
CA MET A 250 9.67 12.23 21.60
C MET A 250 10.56 13.45 21.82
N VAL A 251 10.22 14.29 22.81
CA VAL A 251 11.09 15.41 23.20
C VAL A 251 12.42 14.88 23.77
N PRO A 252 13.55 15.57 23.53
CA PRO A 252 14.87 15.03 23.81
C PRO A 252 15.06 14.48 25.24
N ALA A 253 14.67 15.21 26.26
CA ALA A 253 14.83 14.77 27.65
C ALA A 253 14.03 13.50 27.99
N PHE A 254 12.82 13.35 27.42
CA PHE A 254 12.03 12.13 27.55
C PHE A 254 12.66 10.95 26.81
N GLU A 255 13.09 11.21 25.57
CA GLU A 255 13.68 10.21 24.70
C GLU A 255 14.97 9.63 25.30
N GLU A 256 15.88 10.49 25.74
CA GLU A 256 17.15 10.08 26.36
C GLU A 256 16.92 9.11 27.52
N VAL A 257 15.97 9.43 28.40
CA VAL A 257 15.64 8.58 29.55
C VAL A 257 14.95 7.29 29.11
N ALA A 258 13.94 7.36 28.21
CA ALA A 258 13.20 6.18 27.77
C ALA A 258 14.11 5.15 27.09
N PHE A 259 15.06 5.59 26.26
CA PHE A 259 16.02 4.71 25.59
C PHE A 259 17.20 4.29 26.50
N GLY A 260 17.38 4.91 27.66
CA GLY A 260 18.36 4.49 28.66
C GLY A 260 17.86 3.39 29.59
N LEU A 261 16.53 3.21 29.69
CA LEU A 261 15.91 2.25 30.60
C LEU A 261 15.86 0.85 30.00
N LYS A 262 15.90 -0.15 30.88
CA LYS A 262 15.64 -1.56 30.52
C LYS A 262 14.13 -1.83 30.55
N ALA A 263 13.73 -2.94 29.95
CA ALA A 263 12.36 -3.42 30.03
C ALA A 263 11.91 -3.58 31.51
N ASN A 264 10.71 -3.12 31.81
CA ASN A 264 10.07 -3.05 33.12
C ASN A 264 10.72 -2.08 34.13
N GLU A 265 11.65 -1.26 33.72
CA GLU A 265 12.28 -0.24 34.56
C GLU A 265 11.44 1.06 34.54
N VAL A 266 11.41 1.74 35.70
CA VAL A 266 10.76 3.04 35.88
C VAL A 266 11.83 4.10 36.08
N SER A 267 11.66 5.26 35.43
CA SER A 267 12.61 6.36 35.50
C SER A 267 12.59 7.09 36.85
N ASP A 268 13.60 7.91 37.06
CA ASP A 268 13.47 9.10 37.92
C ASP A 268 12.51 10.12 37.29
N ILE A 269 12.22 11.18 37.99
CA ILE A 269 11.39 12.27 37.47
C ILE A 269 12.12 12.98 36.36
N VAL A 270 11.50 13.04 35.18
CA VAL A 270 12.03 13.68 33.97
C VAL A 270 11.29 14.99 33.73
N GLU A 271 12.04 16.08 33.66
CA GLU A 271 11.48 17.40 33.33
C GLU A 271 11.50 17.63 31.83
N THR A 272 10.39 18.10 31.27
CA THR A 272 10.25 18.53 29.88
C THR A 272 9.49 19.84 29.77
N GLN A 273 9.33 20.36 28.57
CA GLN A 273 8.51 21.55 28.34
C GLN A 273 7.02 21.37 28.69
N PHE A 274 6.55 20.13 28.88
CA PHE A 274 5.15 19.81 29.24
C PHE A 274 4.94 19.62 30.74
N GLY A 275 6.00 19.54 31.52
CA GLY A 275 5.99 19.29 32.96
C GLY A 275 6.90 18.13 33.35
N TYR A 276 6.51 17.44 34.41
CA TYR A 276 7.26 16.36 35.00
C TYR A 276 6.67 15.01 34.65
N HIS A 277 7.53 14.04 34.29
CA HIS A 277 7.15 12.70 33.83
C HIS A 277 7.77 11.62 34.73
N LEU A 278 7.02 10.52 34.91
CA LEU A 278 7.58 9.21 35.19
C LEU A 278 7.39 8.36 33.94
N ILE A 279 8.41 7.60 33.56
CA ILE A 279 8.43 6.78 32.36
C ILE A 279 8.66 5.33 32.79
N LYS A 280 7.83 4.40 32.32
CA LYS A 280 8.03 2.96 32.47
C LYS A 280 8.20 2.34 31.10
N VAL A 281 9.35 1.72 30.85
CA VAL A 281 9.58 0.96 29.62
C VAL A 281 8.97 -0.42 29.77
N LEU A 282 8.12 -0.81 28.83
CA LEU A 282 7.51 -2.14 28.78
C LEU A 282 8.37 -3.10 27.96
N GLU A 283 8.88 -2.63 26.82
CA GLU A 283 9.75 -3.37 25.92
C GLU A 283 10.81 -2.43 25.35
N HIS A 284 12.05 -2.93 25.27
CA HIS A 284 13.15 -2.21 24.63
C HIS A 284 13.77 -3.12 23.57
N ARG A 285 13.48 -2.84 22.30
CA ARG A 285 14.07 -3.54 21.16
C ARG A 285 15.29 -2.78 20.68
N GLN A 286 16.44 -3.41 20.82
CA GLN A 286 17.70 -2.87 20.31
C GLN A 286 17.69 -2.81 18.79
N ALA A 287 18.42 -1.83 18.25
CA ALA A 287 18.67 -1.79 16.81
C ALA A 287 19.30 -3.10 16.36
N SER A 288 18.80 -3.66 15.28
CA SER A 288 19.29 -4.91 14.73
C SER A 288 19.27 -4.89 13.20
N THR A 289 19.89 -5.87 12.59
CA THR A 289 19.79 -6.12 11.16
C THR A 289 19.15 -7.49 10.98
N VAL A 290 18.11 -7.55 10.17
CA VAL A 290 17.52 -8.83 9.75
C VAL A 290 18.58 -9.59 8.98
N ASP A 291 18.89 -10.81 9.39
CA ASP A 291 19.89 -11.61 8.70
C ASP A 291 19.41 -12.06 7.31
N LEU A 292 20.37 -12.51 6.49
CA LEU A 292 20.07 -12.91 5.11
C LEU A 292 19.09 -14.08 5.05
N GLU A 293 19.18 -15.04 5.94
CA GLU A 293 18.33 -16.25 5.90
C GLU A 293 16.87 -15.89 6.22
N GLU A 294 16.65 -15.01 7.19
CA GLU A 294 15.32 -14.48 7.49
C GLU A 294 14.79 -13.61 6.34
N ALA A 295 15.64 -12.79 5.73
CA ALA A 295 15.27 -11.87 4.66
C ALA A 295 15.08 -12.57 3.29
N ARG A 296 15.75 -13.69 3.04
CA ARG A 296 15.85 -14.39 1.75
C ARG A 296 14.50 -14.63 1.07
N PRO A 297 13.48 -15.22 1.72
CA PRO A 297 12.20 -15.47 1.05
C PRO A 297 11.56 -14.20 0.50
N ARG A 298 11.66 -13.09 1.25
CA ARG A 298 11.13 -11.78 0.86
C ARG A 298 11.94 -11.15 -0.27
N ILE A 299 13.26 -11.29 -0.23
CA ILE A 299 14.16 -10.81 -1.31
C ILE A 299 13.85 -11.57 -2.60
N VAL A 300 13.78 -12.90 -2.56
CA VAL A 300 13.49 -13.74 -3.73
C VAL A 300 12.14 -13.39 -4.32
N ALA A 301 11.09 -13.24 -3.51
CA ALA A 301 9.77 -12.83 -3.98
C ALA A 301 9.80 -11.45 -4.66
N ASN A 302 10.49 -10.48 -4.08
CA ASN A 302 10.64 -9.14 -4.65
C ASN A 302 11.38 -9.17 -5.99
N LEU A 303 12.55 -9.81 -6.04
CA LEU A 303 13.36 -9.92 -7.26
C LEU A 303 12.61 -10.69 -8.35
N ARG A 304 11.90 -11.77 -7.99
CA ARG A 304 11.07 -12.52 -8.94
C ARG A 304 9.99 -11.65 -9.55
N ASN A 305 9.27 -10.87 -8.73
CA ASN A 305 8.25 -9.95 -9.22
C ASN A 305 8.83 -8.87 -10.14
N GLN A 306 10.00 -8.33 -9.81
CA GLN A 306 10.70 -7.36 -10.66
C GLN A 306 11.10 -7.96 -12.00
N LYS A 307 11.65 -9.19 -12.01
CA LYS A 307 12.01 -9.91 -13.24
C LYS A 307 10.78 -10.18 -14.10
N ILE A 308 9.69 -10.69 -13.51
CA ILE A 308 8.43 -10.94 -14.21
C ILE A 308 7.94 -9.66 -14.88
N GLN A 309 7.91 -8.55 -14.13
CA GLN A 309 7.47 -7.26 -14.67
C GLN A 309 8.36 -6.79 -15.83
N SER A 310 9.68 -6.92 -15.70
CA SER A 310 10.64 -6.56 -16.74
C SER A 310 10.45 -7.40 -18.00
N GLU A 311 10.31 -8.72 -17.85
CA GLU A 311 10.11 -9.64 -18.97
C GLU A 311 8.77 -9.42 -19.68
N VAL A 312 7.69 -9.18 -18.93
CA VAL A 312 6.38 -8.83 -19.53
C VAL A 312 6.49 -7.54 -20.34
N ASN A 313 7.14 -6.50 -19.80
CA ASN A 313 7.33 -5.25 -20.51
C ASN A 313 8.17 -5.46 -21.79
N THR A 314 9.27 -6.18 -21.69
CA THR A 314 10.13 -6.52 -22.86
C THR A 314 9.33 -7.28 -23.92
N TYR A 315 8.51 -8.23 -23.49
CA TYR A 315 7.65 -8.99 -24.38
C TYR A 315 6.61 -8.12 -25.09
N VAL A 316 5.95 -7.21 -24.34
CA VAL A 316 5.00 -6.25 -24.92
C VAL A 316 5.68 -5.33 -25.93
N GLU A 317 6.87 -4.80 -25.62
CA GLU A 317 7.62 -3.94 -26.56
C GLU A 317 8.01 -4.71 -27.85
N LYS A 318 8.38 -5.99 -27.72
CA LYS A 318 8.59 -6.84 -28.90
C LYS A 318 7.33 -6.95 -29.75
N LEU A 319 6.18 -7.27 -29.13
CA LEU A 319 4.90 -7.36 -29.84
C LEU A 319 4.49 -6.04 -30.49
N ARG A 320 4.76 -4.90 -29.84
CA ARG A 320 4.55 -3.56 -30.41
C ARG A 320 5.36 -3.34 -31.68
N GLY A 321 6.62 -3.77 -31.70
CA GLY A 321 7.50 -3.64 -32.86
C GLY A 321 7.03 -4.46 -34.06
N GLU A 322 6.26 -5.53 -33.83
CA GLU A 322 5.72 -6.41 -34.86
C GLU A 322 4.28 -6.06 -35.29
N ALA A 323 3.60 -5.21 -34.55
CA ALA A 323 2.18 -4.90 -34.70
C ALA A 323 1.92 -3.65 -35.55
N LYS A 324 0.79 -3.66 -36.28
CA LYS A 324 0.24 -2.44 -36.86
C LYS A 324 -0.66 -1.74 -35.82
N ILE A 325 -0.21 -0.58 -35.33
CA ILE A 325 -0.92 0.20 -34.31
C ILE A 325 -1.25 1.58 -34.86
N GLU A 326 -2.52 1.95 -34.80
CA GLU A 326 -3.02 3.29 -35.15
C GLU A 326 -3.68 3.88 -33.90
N THR A 327 -3.32 5.12 -33.51
CA THR A 327 -3.87 5.79 -32.34
C THR A 327 -4.61 7.07 -32.72
N PHE A 328 -5.73 7.35 -32.07
CA PHE A 328 -6.64 8.47 -32.34
C PHE A 328 -6.89 9.33 -31.09
N LEU A 329 -6.12 9.13 -30.03
CA LEU A 329 -6.18 9.94 -28.82
C LEU A 329 -5.66 11.35 -29.16
N LYS A 330 -6.49 12.36 -28.89
CA LYS A 330 -6.15 13.80 -29.06
C LYS A 330 -5.77 14.40 -27.72
#